data_f7c5a21d108f358fc3c3dce23027ea1d
#
_entry.id   f7c5a21d108f358fc3c3dce23027ea1d
#
_cell.length_a   1.000
_cell.length_b   1.000
_cell.length_c   1.000
_cell.angle_alpha   90.00
_cell.angle_beta   90.00
_cell.angle_gamma   90.00
#
_symmetry.space_group_name_H-M   'P 1'
#
loop_
_entity.id
_entity.type
_entity.pdbx_description
1 polymer ?
#
loop_
_entity_poly.entity_id
_entity_poly.type
_entity_poly.pdbx_seq_one_letter_code
_entity_poly.pdbx_strand_id
1 'polypeptide(L)'
;MKPSPVKSTIDFEQDGLQHGFLKLPHSHDESAYGSVMIPISMVKNGEGPTALLTGGNHGDEYEGPIALFDLARTIDPRQIRGRVILVPAMNYPAFQAGKRTSPIDSGNMNRSFPGNPEGSITEKITDYFQRTLLPLAEWVLDLHSGGKTLDFLPFCAAHRLEDKQQEQRCAEAMRAFNAPYSMMLLEIDSVGMYDTAAEAMGKVFITTELGGKGTATAETVRIAKRGIRNFLIHAGILEGSPELSPSIHLDMPDQRCYIGSESNGLLEMKVNLGEKVLEG
;
A
#
# COMPACT_ATOMS: atom_id res chain seq x y z
N MET A 1 0.88 25.69 -11.09
CA MET A 1 1.28 24.26 -11.18
C MET A 1 0.59 23.66 -12.40
N LYS A 2 1.30 22.88 -13.25
CA LYS A 2 0.68 22.25 -14.42
C LYS A 2 -0.36 21.19 -14.01
N PRO A 3 -1.45 21.01 -14.77
CA PRO A 3 -2.43 19.96 -14.50
C PRO A 3 -1.81 18.58 -14.67
N SER A 4 -2.30 17.59 -13.91
CA SER A 4 -1.86 16.21 -14.10
C SER A 4 -2.31 15.66 -15.44
N PRO A 5 -1.43 14.94 -16.18
CA PRO A 5 -1.83 14.24 -17.38
C PRO A 5 -2.69 12.98 -17.11
N VAL A 6 -2.72 12.50 -15.87
CA VAL A 6 -3.57 11.38 -15.46
C VAL A 6 -5.00 11.87 -15.29
N LYS A 7 -5.97 11.08 -15.79
CA LYS A 7 -7.40 11.37 -15.66
C LYS A 7 -8.13 10.13 -15.13
N SER A 8 -9.02 10.36 -14.18
CA SER A 8 -9.94 9.32 -13.68
C SER A 8 -11.13 9.15 -14.63
N THR A 9 -11.59 7.91 -14.80
CA THR A 9 -12.85 7.59 -15.49
C THR A 9 -14.03 7.40 -14.52
N ILE A 10 -13.77 7.47 -13.20
CA ILE A 10 -14.82 7.45 -12.17
C ILE A 10 -15.00 8.85 -11.59
N ASP A 11 -16.19 9.10 -11.04
CA ASP A 11 -16.53 10.32 -10.30
C ASP A 11 -16.40 10.04 -8.79
N PHE A 12 -15.46 10.72 -8.13
CA PHE A 12 -15.19 10.54 -6.70
C PHE A 12 -16.31 11.03 -5.78
N GLU A 13 -17.28 11.81 -6.28
CA GLU A 13 -18.38 12.33 -5.48
C GLU A 13 -19.69 11.55 -5.67
N GLN A 14 -19.78 10.68 -6.67
CA GLN A 14 -20.98 9.91 -6.95
C GLN A 14 -21.13 8.74 -5.97
N ASP A 15 -22.28 8.62 -5.30
CA ASP A 15 -22.61 7.48 -4.46
C ASP A 15 -22.76 6.17 -5.28
N GLY A 16 -22.53 5.06 -4.62
CA GLY A 16 -22.58 3.71 -5.21
C GLY A 16 -21.18 3.13 -5.46
N LEU A 17 -21.17 1.98 -6.12
CA LEU A 17 -19.93 1.28 -6.52
C LEU A 17 -19.61 1.61 -7.97
N GLN A 18 -18.40 2.07 -8.21
CA GLN A 18 -17.87 2.37 -9.53
C GLN A 18 -16.58 1.58 -9.77
N HIS A 19 -16.39 1.13 -10.99
CA HIS A 19 -15.14 0.57 -11.49
C HIS A 19 -14.67 1.38 -12.70
N GLY A 20 -13.37 1.64 -12.77
CA GLY A 20 -12.81 2.41 -13.86
C GLY A 20 -11.29 2.37 -13.87
N PHE A 21 -10.71 3.40 -14.45
CA PHE A 21 -9.27 3.50 -14.65
C PHE A 21 -8.76 4.92 -14.37
N LEU A 22 -7.54 4.98 -13.86
CA LEU A 22 -6.70 6.17 -13.99
C LEU A 22 -5.96 6.04 -15.32
N LYS A 23 -6.25 6.92 -16.26
CA LYS A 23 -5.70 6.89 -17.64
C LYS A 23 -4.56 7.88 -17.76
N LEU A 24 -3.39 7.37 -18.14
CA LEU A 24 -2.22 8.17 -18.49
C LEU A 24 -1.84 7.92 -19.94
N PRO A 25 -1.93 8.92 -20.85
CA PRO A 25 -1.49 8.74 -22.23
C PRO A 25 -0.04 8.26 -22.31
N HIS A 26 0.17 7.21 -23.10
CA HIS A 26 1.48 6.62 -23.35
C HIS A 26 1.52 6.04 -24.76
N SER A 27 2.16 6.78 -25.68
CA SER A 27 2.42 6.29 -27.03
C SER A 27 3.61 5.33 -27.01
N HIS A 28 3.46 4.17 -27.64
CA HIS A 28 4.50 3.15 -27.73
C HIS A 28 4.37 2.37 -29.05
N ASP A 29 5.34 1.52 -29.36
CA ASP A 29 5.43 0.83 -30.66
C ASP A 29 4.20 0.02 -31.04
N GLU A 30 3.50 -0.55 -30.06
CA GLU A 30 2.28 -1.34 -30.27
C GLU A 30 1.02 -0.48 -30.38
N SER A 31 1.06 0.79 -29.94
CA SER A 31 -0.08 1.70 -29.98
C SER A 31 0.32 3.17 -29.95
N ALA A 32 0.09 3.88 -31.05
CA ALA A 32 0.34 5.32 -31.14
C ALA A 32 -0.55 6.16 -30.18
N TYR A 33 -1.74 5.66 -29.86
CA TYR A 33 -2.70 6.29 -28.93
C TYR A 33 -2.88 5.47 -27.64
N GLY A 34 -1.83 4.74 -27.27
CA GLY A 34 -1.83 3.92 -26.06
C GLY A 34 -1.99 4.72 -24.78
N SER A 35 -2.36 4.03 -23.73
CA SER A 35 -2.47 4.60 -22.37
C SER A 35 -2.11 3.55 -21.33
N VAL A 36 -1.44 3.96 -20.27
CA VAL A 36 -1.38 3.19 -19.03
C VAL A 36 -2.75 3.30 -18.38
N MET A 37 -3.38 2.16 -18.09
CA MET A 37 -4.74 2.05 -17.58
C MET A 37 -4.69 1.42 -16.19
N ILE A 38 -4.48 2.23 -15.15
CA ILE A 38 -4.39 1.76 -13.76
C ILE A 38 -5.81 1.48 -13.26
N PRO A 39 -6.15 0.24 -12.84
CA PRO A 39 -7.47 -0.09 -12.35
C PRO A 39 -7.76 0.63 -11.03
N ILE A 40 -8.93 1.23 -10.95
CA ILE A 40 -9.44 1.87 -9.74
C ILE A 40 -10.89 1.47 -9.52
N SER A 41 -11.27 1.25 -8.27
CA SER A 41 -12.66 1.13 -7.86
C SER A 41 -12.95 2.08 -6.72
N MET A 42 -14.18 2.54 -6.63
CA MET A 42 -14.62 3.36 -5.52
C MET A 42 -16.00 2.94 -5.10
N VAL A 43 -16.22 2.88 -3.80
CA VAL A 43 -17.54 2.79 -3.20
C VAL A 43 -17.77 3.97 -2.28
N LYS A 44 -18.92 4.64 -2.43
CA LYS A 44 -19.33 5.77 -1.59
C LYS A 44 -20.77 5.56 -1.17
N ASN A 45 -21.07 5.88 0.11
CA ASN A 45 -22.44 5.90 0.62
C ASN A 45 -22.55 7.01 1.66
N GLY A 46 -23.08 8.15 1.21
CA GLY A 46 -23.28 9.36 2.01
C GLY A 46 -21.98 9.98 2.53
N GLU A 47 -22.14 10.77 3.59
CA GLU A 47 -21.03 11.49 4.23
C GLU A 47 -20.34 10.61 5.29
N GLY A 48 -19.02 10.73 5.37
CA GLY A 48 -18.21 9.98 6.34
C GLY A 48 -16.71 10.01 6.01
N PRO A 49 -15.91 9.22 6.74
CA PRO A 49 -14.47 9.13 6.49
C PRO A 49 -14.16 8.57 5.10
N THR A 50 -13.00 8.90 4.59
CA THR A 50 -12.49 8.33 3.32
C THR A 50 -11.23 7.51 3.57
N ALA A 51 -11.21 6.27 3.08
CA ALA A 51 -10.03 5.43 3.03
C ALA A 51 -9.52 5.27 1.60
N LEU A 52 -8.20 5.35 1.43
CA LEU A 52 -7.48 4.99 0.21
C LEU A 52 -6.67 3.73 0.49
N LEU A 53 -7.00 2.65 -0.20
CA LEU A 53 -6.32 1.38 -0.09
C LEU A 53 -5.57 1.09 -1.38
N THR A 54 -4.28 0.86 -1.25
CA THR A 54 -3.36 0.65 -2.37
C THR A 54 -2.63 -0.67 -2.25
N GLY A 55 -2.24 -1.22 -3.38
CA GLY A 55 -1.36 -2.36 -3.50
C GLY A 55 -0.60 -2.30 -4.81
N GLY A 56 0.42 -3.15 -4.97
CA GLY A 56 1.21 -3.18 -6.19
C GLY A 56 1.99 -1.88 -6.43
N ASN A 57 2.43 -1.22 -5.38
CA ASN A 57 3.47 -0.18 -5.39
C ASN A 57 4.74 -0.75 -6.05
N HIS A 58 5.11 -1.96 -5.65
CA HIS A 58 6.01 -2.81 -6.41
C HIS A 58 5.19 -3.93 -7.09
N GLY A 59 5.47 -4.18 -8.36
CA GLY A 59 4.61 -5.02 -9.19
C GLY A 59 4.77 -6.53 -8.99
N ASP A 60 5.74 -6.96 -8.20
CA ASP A 60 5.99 -8.36 -7.83
C ASP A 60 5.51 -8.73 -6.41
N GLU A 61 4.64 -7.88 -5.82
CA GLU A 61 4.00 -8.03 -4.52
C GLU A 61 2.51 -8.29 -4.72
N TYR A 62 2.01 -9.48 -4.37
CA TYR A 62 0.71 -9.95 -4.89
C TYR A 62 -0.43 -9.99 -3.86
N GLU A 63 -0.16 -10.05 -2.55
CA GLU A 63 -1.17 -10.17 -1.50
C GLU A 63 -2.14 -8.98 -1.51
N GLY A 64 -1.60 -7.77 -1.58
CA GLY A 64 -2.38 -6.54 -1.68
C GLY A 64 -3.27 -6.51 -2.91
N PRO A 65 -2.73 -6.64 -4.13
CA PRO A 65 -3.53 -6.72 -5.35
C PRO A 65 -4.64 -7.76 -5.29
N ILE A 66 -4.36 -9.00 -4.86
CA ILE A 66 -5.35 -10.07 -4.76
C ILE A 66 -6.49 -9.66 -3.80
N ALA A 67 -6.14 -9.17 -2.61
CA ALA A 67 -7.13 -8.79 -1.61
C ALA A 67 -8.00 -7.60 -2.06
N LEU A 68 -7.40 -6.59 -2.70
CA LEU A 68 -8.12 -5.40 -3.17
C LEU A 68 -8.98 -5.65 -4.40
N PHE A 69 -8.53 -6.48 -5.35
CA PHE A 69 -9.38 -6.90 -6.47
C PHE A 69 -10.57 -7.74 -5.99
N ASP A 70 -10.37 -8.57 -4.97
CA ASP A 70 -11.48 -9.34 -4.39
C ASP A 70 -12.46 -8.42 -3.67
N LEU A 71 -11.97 -7.50 -2.85
CA LEU A 71 -12.81 -6.51 -2.17
C LEU A 71 -13.61 -5.66 -3.17
N ALA A 72 -12.98 -5.19 -4.25
CA ALA A 72 -13.65 -4.41 -5.28
C ALA A 72 -14.86 -5.12 -5.90
N ARG A 73 -14.85 -6.49 -5.97
CA ARG A 73 -15.95 -7.28 -6.49
C ARG A 73 -17.02 -7.62 -5.45
N THR A 74 -16.68 -7.60 -4.17
CA THR A 74 -17.51 -8.13 -3.09
C THR A 74 -18.08 -7.07 -2.15
N ILE A 75 -17.53 -5.85 -2.19
CA ILE A 75 -17.94 -4.76 -1.31
C ILE A 75 -19.38 -4.33 -1.59
N ASP A 76 -20.21 -4.31 -0.54
CA ASP A 76 -21.60 -3.84 -0.64
C ASP A 76 -21.67 -2.36 -0.21
N PRO A 77 -22.09 -1.45 -1.10
CA PRO A 77 -22.22 -0.03 -0.76
C PRO A 77 -23.08 0.23 0.48
N ARG A 78 -24.08 -0.62 0.73
CA ARG A 78 -25.01 -0.46 1.87
C ARG A 78 -24.35 -0.66 3.24
N GLN A 79 -23.18 -1.32 3.27
CA GLN A 79 -22.40 -1.54 4.49
C GLN A 79 -21.35 -0.45 4.74
N ILE A 80 -21.20 0.50 3.80
CA ILE A 80 -20.21 1.56 3.85
C ILE A 80 -20.86 2.85 4.34
N ARG A 81 -20.13 3.57 5.17
CA ARG A 81 -20.36 4.95 5.52
C ARG A 81 -19.18 5.80 5.07
N GLY A 82 -19.41 6.80 4.22
CA GLY A 82 -18.35 7.59 3.62
C GLY A 82 -17.82 6.93 2.35
N ARG A 83 -16.50 6.81 2.18
CA ARG A 83 -15.89 6.43 0.91
C ARG A 83 -14.69 5.49 1.07
N VAL A 84 -14.60 4.50 0.18
CA VAL A 84 -13.42 3.65 0.02
C VAL A 84 -12.94 3.74 -1.43
N ILE A 85 -11.69 4.13 -1.62
CA ILE A 85 -11.00 4.18 -2.91
C ILE A 85 -10.00 3.01 -2.93
N LEU A 86 -10.10 2.16 -3.95
CA LEU A 86 -9.27 0.96 -4.12
C LEU A 86 -8.41 1.11 -5.37
N VAL A 87 -7.10 1.06 -5.22
CA VAL A 87 -6.14 1.00 -6.33
C VAL A 87 -5.29 -0.26 -6.18
N PRO A 88 -5.78 -1.41 -6.70
CA PRO A 88 -5.16 -2.71 -6.47
C PRO A 88 -3.75 -2.86 -7.02
N ALA A 89 -3.38 -2.11 -8.05
CA ALA A 89 -2.08 -2.16 -8.71
C ALA A 89 -1.66 -0.75 -9.11
N MET A 90 -1.17 0.04 -8.14
CA MET A 90 -0.86 1.45 -8.37
C MET A 90 0.28 1.65 -9.37
N ASN A 91 1.29 0.78 -9.38
CA ASN A 91 2.31 0.70 -10.41
C ASN A 91 1.93 -0.36 -11.45
N TYR A 92 0.86 -0.09 -12.19
CA TYR A 92 0.28 -1.07 -13.10
C TYR A 92 1.27 -1.62 -14.15
N PRO A 93 2.18 -0.83 -14.76
CA PRO A 93 3.20 -1.38 -15.66
C PRO A 93 4.15 -2.38 -14.96
N ALA A 94 4.57 -2.11 -13.75
CA ALA A 94 5.41 -3.01 -12.97
C ALA A 94 4.64 -4.30 -12.61
N PHE A 95 3.38 -4.16 -12.20
CA PHE A 95 2.49 -5.28 -11.87
C PHE A 95 2.27 -6.21 -13.06
N GLN A 96 1.97 -5.68 -14.25
CA GLN A 96 1.83 -6.48 -15.47
C GLN A 96 3.13 -7.23 -15.84
N ALA A 97 4.28 -6.62 -15.56
CA ALA A 97 5.58 -7.24 -15.81
C ALA A 97 6.04 -8.20 -14.70
N GLY A 98 5.34 -8.23 -13.55
CA GLY A 98 5.76 -8.97 -12.36
C GLY A 98 7.15 -8.53 -11.88
N LYS A 99 7.42 -7.22 -11.87
CA LYS A 99 8.72 -6.62 -11.50
C LYS A 99 8.52 -5.59 -10.40
N ARG A 100 9.58 -5.38 -9.61
CA ARG A 100 9.59 -4.34 -8.58
C ARG A 100 9.39 -2.94 -9.18
N THR A 101 10.06 -2.62 -10.28
CA THR A 101 10.06 -1.32 -10.93
C THR A 101 9.32 -1.35 -12.27
N SER A 102 8.84 -0.20 -12.71
CA SER A 102 8.18 -0.03 -14.01
C SER A 102 9.14 -0.38 -15.17
N PRO A 103 8.75 -1.26 -16.11
CA PRO A 103 9.57 -1.56 -17.28
C PRO A 103 9.60 -0.41 -18.31
N ILE A 104 8.71 0.58 -18.18
CA ILE A 104 8.63 1.71 -19.12
C ILE A 104 9.77 2.71 -18.90
N ASP A 105 10.08 3.00 -17.63
CA ASP A 105 11.02 4.07 -17.24
C ASP A 105 11.99 3.64 -16.15
N SER A 106 12.00 2.35 -15.77
CA SER A 106 12.76 1.78 -14.66
C SER A 106 12.45 2.43 -13.30
N GLY A 107 11.34 3.17 -13.20
CA GLY A 107 10.95 3.92 -12.01
C GLY A 107 10.55 3.01 -10.85
N ASN A 108 11.14 3.25 -9.68
CA ASN A 108 10.65 2.73 -8.41
C ASN A 108 9.60 3.70 -7.86
N MET A 109 8.35 3.28 -7.84
CA MET A 109 7.25 4.15 -7.43
C MET A 109 7.42 4.63 -5.98
N ASN A 110 7.87 3.75 -5.09
CA ASN A 110 8.15 4.10 -3.68
C ASN A 110 9.47 4.88 -3.47
N ARG A 111 9.98 5.54 -4.50
CA ARG A 111 11.09 6.50 -4.48
C ARG A 111 10.81 7.71 -5.38
N SER A 112 9.57 7.85 -5.84
CA SER A 112 9.19 8.85 -6.85
C SER A 112 8.22 9.92 -6.33
N PHE A 113 7.79 9.85 -5.06
CA PHE A 113 6.95 10.88 -4.46
C PHE A 113 7.75 12.16 -4.13
N PRO A 114 7.15 13.34 -4.26
CA PRO A 114 5.75 13.64 -4.55
C PRO A 114 5.37 13.55 -6.05
N GLY A 115 6.29 13.17 -6.92
CA GLY A 115 6.08 13.08 -8.36
C GLY A 115 6.30 14.40 -9.13
N ASN A 116 6.11 14.31 -10.45
CA ASN A 116 6.22 15.45 -11.36
C ASN A 116 5.26 15.25 -12.56
N PRO A 117 4.32 16.16 -12.83
CA PRO A 117 3.37 16.03 -13.95
C PRO A 117 4.03 16.08 -15.34
N GLU A 118 5.27 16.53 -15.43
CA GLU A 118 6.07 16.60 -16.65
C GLU A 118 7.20 15.56 -16.69
N GLY A 119 7.35 14.76 -15.64
CA GLY A 119 8.40 13.78 -15.50
C GLY A 119 8.15 12.48 -16.26
N SER A 120 8.76 11.42 -15.78
CA SER A 120 8.58 10.05 -16.28
C SER A 120 7.15 9.52 -16.08
N ILE A 121 6.83 8.34 -16.61
CA ILE A 121 5.51 7.70 -16.39
C ILE A 121 5.26 7.47 -14.92
N THR A 122 6.26 6.95 -14.19
CA THR A 122 6.16 6.71 -12.74
C THR A 122 5.95 8.01 -11.97
N GLU A 123 6.70 9.07 -12.26
CA GLU A 123 6.54 10.38 -11.61
C GLU A 123 5.20 11.05 -11.91
N LYS A 124 4.63 10.86 -13.08
CA LYS A 124 3.27 11.34 -13.40
C LYS A 124 2.19 10.63 -12.60
N ILE A 125 2.37 9.33 -12.37
CA ILE A 125 1.44 8.55 -11.55
C ILE A 125 1.52 9.00 -10.08
N THR A 126 2.73 9.09 -9.52
CA THR A 126 2.92 9.54 -8.12
C THR A 126 2.46 10.97 -7.90
N ASP A 127 2.64 11.86 -8.87
CA ASP A 127 2.07 13.22 -8.86
C ASP A 127 0.53 13.20 -8.73
N TYR A 128 -0.15 12.30 -9.45
CA TYR A 128 -1.60 12.18 -9.34
C TYR A 128 -2.04 11.66 -7.97
N PHE A 129 -1.34 10.65 -7.42
CA PHE A 129 -1.59 10.20 -6.05
C PHE A 129 -1.42 11.33 -5.05
N GLN A 130 -0.29 12.05 -5.13
CA GLN A 130 0.04 13.15 -4.22
C GLN A 130 -0.97 14.29 -4.26
N ARG A 131 -1.39 14.71 -5.46
CA ARG A 131 -2.21 15.91 -5.62
C ARG A 131 -3.71 15.65 -5.74
N THR A 132 -4.11 14.41 -6.00
CA THR A 132 -5.52 14.08 -6.23
C THR A 132 -6.04 13.05 -5.24
N LEU A 133 -5.41 11.89 -5.09
CA LEU A 133 -5.95 10.82 -4.27
C LEU A 133 -5.70 11.01 -2.77
N LEU A 134 -4.48 11.35 -2.37
CA LEU A 134 -4.14 11.60 -0.96
C LEU A 134 -4.97 12.73 -0.32
N PRO A 135 -5.23 13.87 -1.00
CA PRO A 135 -6.10 14.90 -0.44
C PRO A 135 -7.52 14.43 -0.11
N LEU A 136 -8.05 13.46 -0.87
CA LEU A 136 -9.39 12.91 -0.64
C LEU A 136 -9.47 12.01 0.59
N ALA A 137 -8.36 11.38 0.97
CA ALA A 137 -8.31 10.37 2.02
C ALA A 137 -7.92 10.96 3.38
N GLU A 138 -8.49 10.42 4.43
CA GLU A 138 -8.06 10.59 5.81
C GLU A 138 -7.24 9.38 6.27
N TRP A 139 -7.63 8.19 5.81
CA TRP A 139 -7.05 6.90 6.14
C TRP A 139 -6.38 6.30 4.91
N VAL A 140 -5.14 5.88 5.04
CA VAL A 140 -4.36 5.28 3.95
C VAL A 140 -3.77 3.94 4.41
N LEU A 141 -4.00 2.92 3.60
CA LEU A 141 -3.39 1.59 3.80
C LEU A 141 -2.66 1.20 2.51
N ASP A 142 -1.34 1.04 2.58
CA ASP A 142 -0.54 0.51 1.48
C ASP A 142 -0.11 -0.93 1.76
N LEU A 143 -0.51 -1.85 0.88
CA LEU A 143 -0.29 -3.28 1.06
C LEU A 143 0.95 -3.72 0.29
N HIS A 144 2.01 -3.97 1.04
CA HIS A 144 3.30 -4.49 0.57
C HIS A 144 3.53 -5.95 0.96
N SER A 145 4.49 -6.56 0.29
CA SER A 145 5.16 -7.81 0.66
C SER A 145 6.60 -7.79 0.14
N GLY A 146 7.40 -8.82 0.44
CA GLY A 146 8.82 -8.84 0.09
C GLY A 146 9.14 -8.94 -1.42
N GLY A 147 8.14 -9.06 -2.28
CA GLY A 147 8.36 -9.30 -3.70
C GLY A 147 9.26 -10.51 -3.94
N LYS A 148 10.07 -10.48 -4.98
CA LYS A 148 10.96 -11.62 -5.33
C LYS A 148 12.23 -11.73 -4.50
N THR A 149 12.63 -10.65 -3.84
CA THR A 149 13.95 -10.53 -3.22
C THR A 149 13.96 -10.58 -1.70
N LEU A 150 12.80 -10.45 -1.06
CA LEU A 150 12.65 -10.48 0.38
C LEU A 150 11.60 -11.53 0.79
N ASP A 151 11.66 -11.92 2.05
CA ASP A 151 10.67 -12.78 2.70
C ASP A 151 10.44 -12.28 4.11
N PHE A 152 9.19 -12.06 4.48
CA PHE A 152 8.80 -11.51 5.77
C PHE A 152 7.83 -12.42 6.52
N LEU A 153 7.94 -12.46 7.83
CA LEU A 153 6.80 -12.80 8.65
C LEU A 153 5.72 -11.73 8.45
N PRO A 154 4.45 -12.10 8.24
CA PRO A 154 3.42 -11.10 7.95
C PRO A 154 3.26 -10.09 9.09
N PHE A 155 3.51 -8.81 8.81
CA PHE A 155 3.32 -7.73 9.76
C PHE A 155 2.59 -6.52 9.17
N CYS A 156 2.01 -5.72 10.06
CA CYS A 156 1.53 -4.39 9.77
C CYS A 156 2.39 -3.38 10.54
N ALA A 157 2.68 -2.26 9.91
CA ALA A 157 3.57 -1.25 10.47
C ALA A 157 2.96 0.16 10.43
N ALA A 158 3.44 0.98 11.35
CA ALA A 158 3.32 2.43 11.36
C ALA A 158 4.68 3.03 11.73
N HIS A 159 4.89 4.30 11.43
CA HIS A 159 6.14 4.98 11.69
C HIS A 159 6.11 5.82 12.98
N ARG A 160 7.30 6.08 13.50
CA ARG A 160 7.49 7.09 14.54
C ARG A 160 7.47 8.46 13.88
N LEU A 161 6.53 9.31 14.30
CA LEU A 161 6.31 10.64 13.73
C LEU A 161 6.63 11.74 14.75
N GLU A 162 6.92 12.95 14.25
CA GLU A 162 7.07 14.14 15.10
C GLU A 162 5.75 14.51 15.78
N ASP A 163 4.64 14.52 15.01
CA ASP A 163 3.29 14.69 15.55
C ASP A 163 2.85 13.42 16.28
N LYS A 164 2.88 13.47 17.61
CA LYS A 164 2.53 12.33 18.48
C LYS A 164 1.05 11.98 18.46
N GLN A 165 0.18 12.89 18.09
CA GLN A 165 -1.23 12.61 17.94
C GLN A 165 -1.49 11.82 16.63
N GLN A 166 -0.82 12.20 15.55
CA GLN A 166 -0.84 11.44 14.29
C GLN A 166 -0.22 10.05 14.49
N GLU A 167 0.98 9.97 15.12
CA GLU A 167 1.64 8.69 15.45
C GLU A 167 0.73 7.74 16.22
N GLN A 168 0.03 8.25 17.24
CA GLN A 168 -0.90 7.45 18.02
C GLN A 168 -2.04 6.90 17.15
N ARG A 169 -2.63 7.71 16.29
CA ARG A 169 -3.70 7.28 15.36
C ARG A 169 -3.21 6.21 14.39
N CYS A 170 -2.00 6.36 13.85
CA CYS A 170 -1.38 5.36 12.98
C CYS A 170 -1.12 4.05 13.75
N ALA A 171 -0.60 4.11 14.97
CA ALA A 171 -0.36 2.96 15.83
C ALA A 171 -1.67 2.22 16.21
N GLU A 172 -2.75 2.96 16.46
CA GLU A 172 -4.08 2.39 16.73
C GLU A 172 -4.63 1.68 15.49
N ALA A 173 -4.52 2.28 14.30
CA ALA A 173 -4.92 1.69 13.03
C ALA A 173 -4.10 0.42 12.70
N MET A 174 -2.79 0.44 12.93
CA MET A 174 -1.90 -0.72 12.79
C MET A 174 -2.32 -1.88 13.68
N ARG A 175 -2.61 -1.62 14.96
CA ARG A 175 -3.11 -2.66 15.89
C ARG A 175 -4.48 -3.17 15.47
N ALA A 176 -5.35 -2.29 14.97
CA ALA A 176 -6.68 -2.67 14.49
C ALA A 176 -6.61 -3.58 13.24
N PHE A 177 -5.67 -3.36 12.33
CA PHE A 177 -5.42 -4.26 11.19
C PHE A 177 -5.19 -5.71 11.67
N ASN A 178 -4.51 -5.88 12.78
CA ASN A 178 -4.28 -7.15 13.48
C ASN A 178 -3.58 -8.22 12.63
N ALA A 179 -2.44 -7.88 12.03
CA ALA A 179 -1.51 -8.86 11.48
C ALA A 179 -0.90 -9.71 12.62
N PRO A 180 -0.32 -10.89 12.30
CA PRO A 180 0.40 -11.72 13.30
C PRO A 180 1.48 -10.97 14.04
N TYR A 181 2.12 -10.02 13.38
CA TYR A 181 3.08 -9.08 13.97
C TYR A 181 2.65 -7.64 13.68
N SER A 182 2.90 -6.75 14.61
CA SER A 182 2.75 -5.31 14.44
C SER A 182 4.04 -4.60 14.83
N MET A 183 4.44 -3.57 14.09
CA MET A 183 5.75 -2.97 14.28
C MET A 183 5.70 -1.44 14.16
N MET A 184 6.30 -0.75 15.14
CA MET A 184 6.65 0.66 14.98
C MET A 184 8.02 0.74 14.29
N LEU A 185 7.99 1.06 12.99
CA LEU A 185 9.21 1.14 12.16
C LEU A 185 10.00 2.41 12.45
N LEU A 186 11.31 2.25 12.39
CA LEU A 186 12.25 3.34 12.23
C LEU A 186 12.60 3.45 10.74
N GLU A 187 12.16 4.52 10.10
CA GLU A 187 12.48 4.75 8.69
C GLU A 187 13.95 5.13 8.51
N ILE A 188 14.67 4.42 7.64
CA ILE A 188 16.08 4.68 7.34
C ILE A 188 16.26 5.49 6.06
N ASP A 189 15.34 5.43 5.12
CA ASP A 189 15.39 6.13 3.83
C ASP A 189 13.99 6.59 3.44
N SER A 190 13.60 7.75 3.95
CA SER A 190 12.26 8.33 3.76
C SER A 190 12.11 9.13 2.46
N VAL A 191 13.19 9.30 1.67
CA VAL A 191 13.17 10.17 0.50
C VAL A 191 12.36 9.55 -0.65
N GLY A 192 11.31 10.24 -1.05
CA GLY A 192 10.49 9.87 -2.19
C GLY A 192 9.52 8.71 -1.92
N MET A 193 9.26 8.36 -0.66
CA MET A 193 8.35 7.28 -0.29
C MET A 193 6.91 7.75 -0.20
N TYR A 194 5.99 6.81 -0.43
CA TYR A 194 4.54 7.06 -0.39
C TYR A 194 4.02 7.34 1.02
N ASP A 195 4.51 6.57 1.99
CA ASP A 195 4.22 6.76 3.42
C ASP A 195 4.62 8.16 3.90
N THR A 196 5.88 8.55 3.66
CA THR A 196 6.38 9.89 4.01
C THR A 196 5.54 11.00 3.38
N ALA A 197 5.15 10.83 2.12
CA ALA A 197 4.30 11.78 1.42
C ALA A 197 2.90 11.90 2.04
N ALA A 198 2.29 10.78 2.44
CA ALA A 198 1.00 10.75 3.10
C ALA A 198 1.06 11.30 4.53
N GLU A 199 2.08 10.91 5.29
CA GLU A 199 2.30 11.34 6.67
C GLU A 199 2.57 12.85 6.78
N ALA A 200 3.36 13.40 5.84
CA ALA A 200 3.57 14.85 5.73
C ALA A 200 2.29 15.65 5.46
N MET A 201 1.23 15.00 4.95
CA MET A 201 -0.10 15.57 4.77
C MET A 201 -1.04 15.33 5.96
N GLY A 202 -0.54 14.81 7.08
CA GLY A 202 -1.31 14.53 8.28
C GLY A 202 -2.26 13.33 8.17
N LYS A 203 -2.04 12.43 7.19
CA LYS A 203 -2.89 11.24 7.01
C LYS A 203 -2.59 10.18 8.05
N VAL A 204 -3.59 9.37 8.40
CA VAL A 204 -3.36 8.13 9.12
C VAL A 204 -2.88 7.10 8.10
N PHE A 205 -1.60 6.81 8.14
CA PHE A 205 -0.96 5.86 7.21
C PHE A 205 -0.50 4.62 7.94
N ILE A 206 -0.82 3.46 7.39
CA ILE A 206 -0.24 2.18 7.78
C ILE A 206 0.18 1.39 6.55
N THR A 207 1.19 0.57 6.71
CA THR A 207 1.70 -0.32 5.67
C THR A 207 1.78 -1.75 6.15
N THR A 208 1.95 -2.68 5.22
CA THR A 208 2.14 -4.10 5.55
C THR A 208 3.35 -4.67 4.83
N GLU A 209 3.87 -5.78 5.39
CA GLU A 209 4.74 -6.72 4.68
C GLU A 209 4.19 -8.13 4.89
N LEU A 210 3.59 -8.72 3.86
CA LEU A 210 2.73 -9.92 3.99
C LEU A 210 3.38 -11.19 3.44
N GLY A 211 4.71 -11.35 3.57
CA GLY A 211 5.42 -12.50 3.04
C GLY A 211 6.45 -12.10 1.98
N GLY A 212 6.48 -12.78 0.84
CA GLY A 212 7.47 -12.48 -0.21
C GLY A 212 7.77 -13.67 -1.11
N LYS A 213 9.04 -13.82 -1.51
CA LYS A 213 9.52 -14.89 -2.44
C LYS A 213 8.87 -14.84 -3.82
N GLY A 214 8.28 -13.70 -4.21
CA GLY A 214 7.58 -13.50 -5.50
C GLY A 214 6.31 -14.33 -5.64
N THR A 215 5.64 -14.64 -4.53
CA THR A 215 4.39 -15.41 -4.49
C THR A 215 3.48 -14.89 -3.39
N ALA A 216 2.22 -15.32 -3.41
CA ALA A 216 1.27 -15.14 -2.31
C ALA A 216 0.73 -16.49 -1.86
N THR A 217 0.50 -16.66 -0.56
CA THR A 217 -0.09 -17.88 0.00
C THR A 217 -1.55 -17.64 0.40
N ALA A 218 -2.31 -18.74 0.55
CA ALA A 218 -3.68 -18.64 1.07
C ALA A 218 -3.73 -17.99 2.46
N GLU A 219 -2.69 -18.18 3.26
CA GLU A 219 -2.58 -17.59 4.59
C GLU A 219 -2.33 -16.08 4.51
N THR A 220 -1.32 -15.65 3.74
CA THR A 220 -0.97 -14.22 3.64
C THR A 220 -2.10 -13.40 3.01
N VAL A 221 -2.80 -13.96 2.01
CA VAL A 221 -3.99 -13.34 1.42
C VAL A 221 -5.14 -13.26 2.43
N ARG A 222 -5.35 -14.27 3.29
CA ARG A 222 -6.36 -14.23 4.34
C ARG A 222 -6.05 -13.16 5.37
N ILE A 223 -4.78 -12.99 5.75
CA ILE A 223 -4.33 -11.93 6.66
C ILE A 223 -4.65 -10.56 6.04
N ALA A 224 -4.30 -10.34 4.76
CA ALA A 224 -4.61 -9.11 4.05
C ALA A 224 -6.11 -8.79 4.08
N LYS A 225 -6.97 -9.73 3.68
CA LYS A 225 -8.42 -9.53 3.62
C LYS A 225 -9.04 -9.23 4.99
N ARG A 226 -8.65 -9.98 6.03
CA ARG A 226 -9.10 -9.74 7.40
C ARG A 226 -8.61 -8.37 7.90
N GLY A 227 -7.34 -8.07 7.69
CA GLY A 227 -6.75 -6.80 8.12
C GLY A 227 -7.38 -5.58 7.45
N ILE A 228 -7.65 -5.64 6.14
CA ILE A 228 -8.38 -4.60 5.41
C ILE A 228 -9.77 -4.39 6.05
N ARG A 229 -10.51 -5.47 6.29
CA ARG A 229 -11.83 -5.37 6.92
C ARG A 229 -11.75 -4.72 8.30
N ASN A 230 -10.84 -5.15 9.14
CA ASN A 230 -10.62 -4.60 10.47
C ASN A 230 -10.23 -3.11 10.43
N PHE A 231 -9.36 -2.72 9.49
CA PHE A 231 -8.96 -1.34 9.26
C PHE A 231 -10.14 -0.45 8.89
N LEU A 232 -11.00 -0.90 7.98
CA LEU A 232 -12.21 -0.16 7.57
C LEU A 232 -13.22 -0.03 8.71
N ILE A 233 -13.35 -1.05 9.58
CA ILE A 233 -14.18 -0.98 10.80
C ILE A 233 -13.60 0.04 11.77
N HIS A 234 -12.29 0.01 12.01
CA HIS A 234 -11.61 0.97 12.89
C HIS A 234 -11.74 2.41 12.39
N ALA A 235 -11.66 2.63 11.08
CA ALA A 235 -11.87 3.93 10.45
C ALA A 235 -13.33 4.42 10.51
N GLY A 236 -14.27 3.61 11.01
CA GLY A 236 -15.70 3.95 11.05
C GLY A 236 -16.38 3.97 9.68
N ILE A 237 -15.79 3.28 8.71
CA ILE A 237 -16.27 3.21 7.32
C ILE A 237 -17.13 1.96 7.09
N LEU A 238 -16.73 0.82 7.64
CA LEU A 238 -17.45 -0.45 7.53
C LEU A 238 -18.11 -0.78 8.86
N GLU A 239 -19.38 -1.17 8.83
CA GLU A 239 -20.08 -1.66 10.02
C GLU A 239 -19.63 -3.06 10.41
N GLY A 240 -19.60 -3.35 11.70
CA GLY A 240 -19.32 -4.68 12.23
C GLY A 240 -18.33 -4.69 13.40
N SER A 241 -17.91 -5.89 13.76
CA SER A 241 -16.88 -6.11 14.77
C SER A 241 -15.60 -6.63 14.12
N PRO A 242 -14.42 -6.22 14.60
CA PRO A 242 -13.15 -6.72 14.06
C PRO A 242 -12.98 -8.21 14.41
N GLU A 243 -12.37 -8.94 13.48
CA GLU A 243 -11.92 -10.32 13.70
C GLU A 243 -10.48 -10.30 14.18
N LEU A 244 -10.26 -10.61 15.46
CA LEU A 244 -8.94 -10.52 16.09
C LEU A 244 -8.33 -11.91 16.27
N SER A 245 -7.00 -11.96 16.10
CA SER A 245 -6.13 -13.10 16.38
C SER A 245 -4.96 -12.67 17.27
N PRO A 246 -4.26 -13.57 17.92
CA PRO A 246 -3.03 -13.23 18.63
C PRO A 246 -2.06 -12.48 17.73
N SER A 247 -1.52 -11.38 18.24
CA SER A 247 -0.56 -10.51 17.53
C SER A 247 0.60 -10.17 18.46
N ILE A 248 1.81 -10.18 17.95
CA ILE A 248 3.03 -9.84 18.69
C ILE A 248 3.45 -8.44 18.26
N HIS A 249 3.61 -7.56 19.22
CA HIS A 249 4.13 -6.22 18.96
C HIS A 249 5.67 -6.22 19.02
N LEU A 250 6.28 -5.73 17.95
CA LEU A 250 7.72 -5.53 17.83
C LEU A 250 8.02 -4.04 17.80
N ASP A 251 9.16 -3.66 18.33
CA ASP A 251 9.66 -2.29 18.31
C ASP A 251 11.06 -2.27 17.69
N MET A 252 11.32 -1.28 16.85
CA MET A 252 12.65 -1.01 16.30
C MET A 252 13.23 0.20 17.04
N PRO A 253 14.02 -0.01 18.08
CA PRO A 253 14.56 1.09 18.89
C PRO A 253 15.58 1.95 18.14
N ASP A 254 16.36 1.35 17.25
CA ASP A 254 17.41 2.01 16.47
C ASP A 254 17.83 1.20 15.23
N GLN A 255 18.78 1.74 14.46
CA GLN A 255 19.29 1.15 13.22
C GLN A 255 20.01 -0.20 13.39
N ARG A 256 20.39 -0.61 14.58
CA ARG A 256 21.01 -1.93 14.84
C ARG A 256 20.05 -3.10 14.59
N CYS A 257 18.76 -2.82 14.40
CA CYS A 257 17.80 -3.81 13.95
C CYS A 257 18.04 -4.26 12.48
N TYR A 258 18.79 -3.46 11.71
CA TYR A 258 19.20 -3.79 10.35
C TYR A 258 20.62 -4.36 10.35
N ILE A 259 20.74 -5.63 10.00
CA ILE A 259 22.03 -6.33 9.93
C ILE A 259 22.38 -6.55 8.47
N GLY A 260 23.43 -5.91 7.99
CA GLY A 260 23.95 -6.04 6.64
C GLY A 260 25.19 -6.93 6.57
N SER A 261 25.40 -7.56 5.43
CA SER A 261 26.68 -8.23 5.14
C SER A 261 27.72 -7.20 4.69
N GLU A 262 28.93 -7.28 5.25
CA GLU A 262 30.09 -6.47 4.82
C GLU A 262 30.85 -7.09 3.65
N SER A 263 30.46 -8.29 3.22
CA SER A 263 31.15 -9.05 2.18
C SER A 263 30.22 -9.52 1.08
N ASN A 264 30.72 -9.59 -0.14
CA ASN A 264 30.04 -10.28 -1.24
C ASN A 264 30.23 -11.80 -1.10
N GLY A 265 29.17 -12.56 -1.37
CA GLY A 265 29.23 -14.01 -1.29
C GLY A 265 27.87 -14.67 -1.39
N LEU A 266 27.85 -15.97 -1.16
CA LEU A 266 26.63 -16.75 -1.05
C LEU A 266 26.16 -16.74 0.42
N LEU A 267 24.94 -16.30 0.65
CA LEU A 267 24.32 -16.31 1.98
C LEU A 267 23.77 -17.71 2.27
N GLU A 268 24.24 -18.34 3.35
CA GLU A 268 23.63 -19.54 3.90
C GLU A 268 22.81 -19.19 5.14
N MET A 269 21.50 -19.43 5.07
CA MET A 269 20.60 -19.24 6.21
C MET A 269 20.74 -20.40 7.19
N LYS A 270 21.06 -20.12 8.45
CA LYS A 270 21.20 -21.16 9.52
C LYS A 270 19.91 -21.35 10.31
N VAL A 271 18.96 -20.43 10.21
CA VAL A 271 17.65 -20.44 10.88
C VAL A 271 16.59 -19.96 9.91
N ASN A 272 15.36 -20.38 10.12
CA ASN A 272 14.21 -19.86 9.36
C ASN A 272 13.60 -18.66 10.05
N LEU A 273 12.81 -17.86 9.29
CA LEU A 273 12.04 -16.77 9.86
C LEU A 273 11.12 -17.27 10.97
N GLY A 274 11.12 -16.59 12.11
CA GLY A 274 10.28 -16.91 13.27
C GLY A 274 10.84 -18.03 14.16
N GLU A 275 11.94 -18.67 13.81
CA GLU A 275 12.59 -19.63 14.70
C GLU A 275 13.23 -18.94 15.91
N LYS A 276 13.11 -19.56 17.08
CA LYS A 276 13.80 -19.11 18.27
C LYS A 276 15.30 -19.41 18.16
N VAL A 277 16.09 -18.39 18.40
CA VAL A 277 17.56 -18.51 18.49
C VAL A 277 17.99 -18.36 19.94
N LEU A 278 19.08 -19.02 20.30
CA LEU A 278 19.73 -18.89 21.59
C LEU A 278 20.94 -17.97 21.43
N GLU A 279 21.24 -17.23 22.49
CA GLU A 279 22.50 -16.49 22.58
C GLU A 279 23.65 -17.49 22.64
N GLY A 280 24.63 -17.36 21.73
CA GLY A 280 25.77 -18.27 21.66
C GLY A 280 26.73 -17.99 20.53
#